data_9b55deaad816935596b832719c641720
#
_entry.id   9b55deaad816935596b832719c641720
#
_cell.length_a   1.000
_cell.length_b   1.000
_cell.length_c   1.000
_cell.angle_alpha   90.00
_cell.angle_beta   90.00
_cell.angle_gamma   90.00
#
_symmetry.space_group_name_H-M   'P 1'
#
loop_
_entity.id
_entity.type
_entity.pdbx_description
1 polymer ?
#
loop_
_entity_poly.entity_id
_entity_poly.type
_entity_poly.pdbx_seq_one_letter_code
_entity_poly.pdbx_strand_id
1 'polypeptide(L)' 'MNLELRWLQENMVELINSANLPIEAKRLVVCEILHKLEVETEKIIYNEMQEKKKEENTKVE' A
#
# COMPACT_ATOMS: atom_id res chain seq x y z
N MET A 1 -16.42 -0.31 -9.69
CA MET A 1 -15.60 -0.30 -8.48
C MET A 1 -15.52 -1.70 -7.89
N ASN A 2 -14.35 -2.09 -7.49
CA ASN A 2 -14.12 -3.43 -6.96
C ASN A 2 -14.75 -3.58 -5.58
N LEU A 3 -15.58 -4.63 -5.41
CA LEU A 3 -16.25 -4.93 -4.13
C LEU A 3 -15.24 -5.23 -3.02
N GLU A 4 -14.11 -5.81 -3.36
CA GLU A 4 -13.05 -6.12 -2.39
C GLU A 4 -12.44 -4.86 -1.79
N LEU A 5 -12.25 -3.82 -2.60
CA LEU A 5 -11.74 -2.55 -2.12
C LEU A 5 -12.70 -1.90 -1.15
N ARG A 6 -13.98 -1.94 -1.48
CA ARG A 6 -15.02 -1.40 -0.62
C ARG A 6 -15.13 -2.15 0.69
N TRP A 7 -15.11 -3.47 0.61
CA TRP A 7 -15.13 -4.35 1.77
C TRP A 7 -13.97 -4.06 2.71
N LEU A 8 -12.76 -3.95 2.15
CA LEU A 8 -11.55 -3.65 2.91
C LEU A 8 -11.66 -2.30 3.61
N GLN A 9 -12.12 -1.29 2.89
CA GLN A 9 -12.28 0.05 3.45
C GLN A 9 -13.29 0.07 4.60
N GLU A 10 -14.44 -0.55 4.42
CA GLU A 10 -15.46 -0.61 5.45
C GLU A 10 -14.98 -1.35 6.70
N ASN A 11 -14.28 -2.45 6.53
CA ASN A 11 -13.75 -3.22 7.65
C ASN A 11 -12.65 -2.46 8.39
N MET A 12 -11.81 -1.74 7.68
CA MET A 12 -10.78 -0.92 8.29
C MET A 12 -11.39 0.22 9.12
N VAL A 13 -12.42 0.88 8.59
CA VAL A 13 -13.12 1.94 9.30
C VAL A 13 -13.77 1.40 10.58
N GLU A 14 -14.43 0.26 10.49
CA GLU A 14 -15.04 -0.40 11.64
C GLU A 14 -14.01 -0.74 12.71
N LEU A 15 -12.89 -1.31 12.30
CA LEU A 15 -11.82 -1.69 13.21
C LEU A 15 -11.23 -0.46 13.91
N ILE A 16 -11.01 0.60 13.17
CA ILE A 16 -10.49 1.85 13.71
C ILE A 16 -11.49 2.45 14.70
N ASN A 17 -12.76 2.46 14.36
CA ASN A 17 -13.80 3.01 15.23
C ASN A 17 -13.98 2.21 16.52
N SER A 18 -13.76 0.90 16.48
CA SER A 18 -13.90 0.03 17.64
C SER A 18 -12.68 0.07 18.57
N ALA A 19 -11.56 0.58 18.11
CA ALA A 19 -10.35 0.66 18.92
C ALA A 19 -10.53 1.71 20.03
N ASN A 20 -10.16 1.35 21.26
CA ASN A 20 -10.28 2.25 22.41
C ASN A 20 -9.04 3.15 22.53
N LEU A 21 -8.85 4.00 21.53
CA LEU A 21 -7.72 4.91 21.46
C LEU A 21 -8.19 6.32 21.09
N PRO A 22 -7.45 7.36 21.49
CA PRO A 22 -7.75 8.73 21.05
C PRO A 22 -7.63 8.84 19.54
N ILE A 23 -8.36 9.78 18.96
CA ILE A 23 -8.35 9.97 17.50
C ILE A 23 -6.94 10.27 16.97
N GLU A 24 -6.13 10.98 17.73
CA GLU A 24 -4.76 11.29 17.32
C GLU A 24 -3.88 10.04 17.24
N ALA A 25 -4.05 9.12 18.19
CA ALA A 25 -3.33 7.85 18.16
C ALA A 25 -3.78 7.00 16.99
N LYS A 26 -5.07 6.96 16.69
CA LYS A 26 -5.62 6.25 15.55
C LYS A 26 -5.03 6.78 14.25
N ARG A 27 -4.94 8.09 14.13
CA ARG A 27 -4.35 8.73 12.96
C ARG A 27 -2.90 8.32 12.76
N LEU A 28 -2.11 8.30 13.81
CA LEU A 28 -0.70 7.90 13.74
C LEU A 28 -0.55 6.46 13.25
N VAL A 29 -1.36 5.55 13.78
CA VAL A 29 -1.33 4.14 13.38
C VAL A 29 -1.67 4.01 11.90
N VAL A 30 -2.70 4.69 11.44
CA VAL A 30 -3.12 4.65 10.03
C VAL A 30 -2.02 5.22 9.14
N CYS A 31 -1.38 6.30 9.55
CA CYS A 31 -0.26 6.89 8.81
C CYS A 31 0.92 5.92 8.69
N GLU A 32 1.23 5.19 9.74
CA GLU A 32 2.29 4.19 9.72
C GLU A 32 1.98 3.05 8.75
N ILE A 33 0.73 2.59 8.77
CA ILE A 33 0.29 1.54 7.83
C ILE A 33 0.39 2.03 6.40
N LEU A 34 -0.07 3.26 6.14
CA LEU A 34 0.01 3.86 4.83
C LEU A 34 1.47 3.95 4.36
N HIS A 35 2.35 4.38 5.24
CA HIS A 35 3.78 4.46 4.92
C HIS A 35 4.36 3.10 4.53
N LYS A 36 4.02 2.05 5.27
CA LYS A 36 4.46 0.69 4.95
C LYS A 36 3.99 0.25 3.58
N LEU A 37 2.75 0.55 3.24
CA LEU A 37 2.18 0.22 1.92
C LEU A 37 2.88 1.01 0.82
N GLU A 38 3.20 2.27 1.07
CA GLU A 38 3.93 3.10 0.11
C GLU A 38 5.32 2.54 -0.17
N VAL A 39 6.03 2.10 0.87
CA VAL A 39 7.35 1.50 0.72
C VAL A 39 7.27 0.22 -0.12
N GLU A 40 6.28 -0.62 0.15
CA GLU A 40 6.09 -1.84 -0.63
C GLU A 40 5.74 -1.55 -2.09
N THR A 41 4.91 -0.54 -2.32
CA THR A 41 4.57 -0.11 -3.66
C THR A 41 5.82 0.35 -4.43
N GLU A 42 6.66 1.12 -3.78
CA GLU A 42 7.93 1.58 -4.37
C GLU A 42 8.84 0.41 -4.74
N LYS A 43 8.90 -0.61 -3.89
CA LYS A 43 9.69 -1.81 -4.17
C LYS A 43 9.17 -2.55 -5.40
N ILE A 44 7.87 -2.67 -5.54
CA ILE A 44 7.25 -3.32 -6.69
C ILE A 44 7.56 -2.55 -7.97
N ILE A 45 7.40 -1.24 -7.92
CA ILE A 45 7.69 -0.36 -9.06
C ILE A 45 9.17 -0.47 -9.45
N TYR A 46 10.05 -0.42 -8.46
CA TYR A 46 11.49 -0.56 -8.70
C TYR A 46 11.83 -1.88 -9.38
N ASN A 47 11.27 -2.98 -8.90
CA ASN A 47 11.51 -4.29 -9.49
C ASN A 47 11.01 -4.37 -10.93
N GLU A 48 9.83 -3.83 -11.21
CA GLU A 48 9.29 -3.78 -12.57
C GLU A 48 10.18 -2.97 -13.51
N MET A 49 10.69 -1.85 -13.02
CA MET A 49 11.61 -1.02 -13.80
C MET A 49 12.92 -1.75 -14.10
N GLN A 50 13.43 -2.51 -13.15
CA GLN A 50 14.64 -3.30 -13.34
C GLN A 50 14.43 -4.41 -14.38
N GLU A 51 13.29 -5.08 -14.34
CA GLU A 51 12.96 -6.11 -15.33
C GLU A 51 12.84 -5.52 -16.72
N LYS A 52 12.22 -4.36 -16.85
CA LYS A 52 12.07 -3.66 -18.11
C LYS A 52 13.42 -3.25 -18.67
N LYS A 53 14.32 -2.78 -17.82
CA LYS A 53 15.69 -2.45 -18.21
C LYS A 53 16.45 -3.64 -18.73
N LYS A 54 16.29 -4.79 -18.09
CA LYS A 54 16.91 -6.04 -18.53
C LYS A 54 16.42 -6.47 -19.90
N GLU A 55 15.11 -6.34 -20.16
CA GLU A 55 14.54 -6.66 -21.46
C GLU A 55 15.06 -5.75 -22.55
N GLU A 56 15.17 -4.44 -22.25
CA GLU A 56 15.71 -3.47 -23.20
C GLU A 56 17.18 -3.76 -23.55
N ASN A 57 17.97 -4.09 -22.54
CA ASN A 57 19.38 -4.44 -22.75
C ASN A 57 19.51 -5.71 -23.60
N THR A 58 18.64 -6.67 -23.38
CA THR A 58 18.64 -7.91 -24.17
C THR A 58 18.25 -7.66 -25.63
N LYS A 59 17.35 -6.73 -25.86
CA LYS A 59 16.89 -6.37 -27.21
C LYS A 59 17.96 -5.64 -28.02
N VAL A 60 18.80 -4.87 -27.37
CA VAL A 60 19.85 -4.08 -28.02
C VAL A 60 20.97 -4.98 -28.55
N GLU A 61 21.18 -6.12 -27.94
CA GLU A 61 22.13 -7.11 -28.40
C GLU A 61 21.58 -7.92 -29.57
#